data_82302dbc9fb8473f8cfc76ce9eb99afa
#
_entry.id   82302dbc9fb8473f8cfc76ce9eb99afa
#
_cell.length_a   1.000
_cell.length_b   1.000
_cell.length_c   1.000
_cell.angle_alpha   90.00
_cell.angle_beta   90.00
_cell.angle_gamma   90.00
#
_symmetry.space_group_name_H-M   'P 1'
#
loop_
_entity.id
_entity.type
_entity.pdbx_description
1 polymer ?
#
loop_
_entity_poly.entity_id
_entity_poly.type
_entity_poly.pdbx_seq_one_letter_code
_entity_poly.pdbx_strand_id
1 'polypeptide(L)'
;GVDDFRDLLDVAHEYDTEIGIHVNAQEAYPEARSFNDDMIMGPQQGGWGWLDQSRVINKIWDLGTQARYKRFAQLFDRINNTNLLSLDWDKGEYVKDSQGTLASADEIAAAVKKAGADNMDFIYLDVWYQNAWETRRIAEEINSLGWRFSTEFPYEGEYDSTWSHWATEGPYGGSATKGLNSD
;
A
#
# COMPACT_ATOMS: atom_id res chain seq x y z
N GLY A 1 -3.45 17.51 -5.28
CA GLY A 1 -3.96 16.95 -4.02
C GLY A 1 -4.83 15.72 -4.25
N VAL A 2 -5.57 15.29 -3.24
CA VAL A 2 -6.45 14.11 -3.38
C VAL A 2 -7.60 14.36 -4.35
N ASP A 3 -8.12 15.57 -4.37
CA ASP A 3 -9.20 15.93 -5.31
C ASP A 3 -8.69 15.88 -6.76
N ASP A 4 -7.50 16.41 -7.04
CA ASP A 4 -6.88 16.29 -8.37
C ASP A 4 -6.64 14.82 -8.77
N PHE A 5 -6.35 13.95 -7.79
CA PHE A 5 -6.18 12.53 -8.06
C PHE A 5 -7.51 11.84 -8.37
N ARG A 6 -8.60 12.22 -7.71
CA ARG A 6 -9.95 11.74 -8.05
C ARG A 6 -10.37 12.19 -9.45
N ASP A 7 -10.14 13.46 -9.78
CA ASP A 7 -10.41 13.99 -11.12
C ASP A 7 -9.61 13.21 -12.19
N LEU A 8 -8.36 12.83 -11.87
CA LEU A 8 -7.54 12.00 -12.74
C LEU A 8 -8.12 10.58 -12.89
N LEU A 9 -8.59 9.96 -11.81
CA LEU A 9 -9.24 8.65 -11.86
C LEU A 9 -10.48 8.68 -12.76
N ASP A 10 -11.34 9.67 -12.58
CA ASP A 10 -12.57 9.85 -13.36
C ASP A 10 -12.24 9.94 -14.86
N VAL A 11 -11.29 10.80 -15.22
CA VAL A 11 -10.85 10.94 -16.62
C VAL A 11 -10.22 9.64 -17.14
N ALA A 12 -9.38 8.98 -16.37
CA ALA A 12 -8.73 7.75 -16.81
C ALA A 12 -9.75 6.63 -17.08
N HIS A 13 -10.71 6.47 -16.18
CA HIS A 13 -11.76 5.46 -16.33
C HIS A 13 -12.70 5.73 -17.50
N GLU A 14 -12.93 7.00 -17.88
CA GLU A 14 -13.66 7.34 -19.13
C GLU A 14 -12.95 6.81 -20.39
N TYR A 15 -11.64 6.61 -20.31
CA TYR A 15 -10.80 6.10 -21.39
C TYR A 15 -10.34 4.65 -21.21
N ASP A 16 -11.02 3.88 -20.37
CA ASP A 16 -10.63 2.50 -20.04
C ASP A 16 -9.17 2.37 -19.55
N THR A 17 -8.68 3.39 -18.86
CA THR A 17 -7.29 3.43 -18.37
C THR A 17 -7.28 3.25 -16.87
N GLU A 18 -6.51 2.29 -16.40
CA GLU A 18 -6.37 2.00 -14.99
C GLU A 18 -5.27 2.84 -14.33
N ILE A 19 -5.57 3.33 -13.14
CA ILE A 19 -4.67 4.18 -12.35
C ILE A 19 -4.40 3.57 -10.98
N GLY A 20 -3.14 3.51 -10.64
CA GLY A 20 -2.68 3.12 -9.32
C GLY A 20 -1.61 4.04 -8.79
N ILE A 21 -1.14 3.76 -7.60
CA ILE A 21 -0.02 4.49 -7.00
C ILE A 21 1.13 3.56 -6.67
N HIS A 22 2.30 4.13 -6.72
CA HIS A 22 3.55 3.53 -6.28
C HIS A 22 3.75 3.80 -4.79
N VAL A 23 3.98 2.77 -4.00
CA VAL A 23 4.23 2.88 -2.56
C VAL A 23 5.39 2.01 -2.11
N ASN A 24 6.08 2.45 -1.07
CA ASN A 24 7.04 1.64 -0.33
C ASN A 24 6.43 1.28 1.03
N ALA A 25 6.38 0.01 1.38
CA ALA A 25 5.82 -0.47 2.64
C ALA A 25 6.88 -0.91 3.66
N GLN A 26 8.16 -0.87 3.30
CA GLN A 26 9.26 -1.24 4.20
C GLN A 26 9.89 -0.03 4.89
N GLU A 27 9.59 1.16 4.41
CA GLU A 27 10.18 2.39 4.89
C GLU A 27 9.11 3.45 5.12
N ALA A 28 9.42 4.42 5.95
CA ALA A 28 8.56 5.57 6.22
C ALA A 28 9.40 6.85 6.36
N TYR A 29 8.84 7.96 5.93
CA TYR A 29 9.43 9.27 6.11
C TYR A 29 8.99 9.88 7.44
N PRO A 30 9.90 10.48 8.22
CA PRO A 30 9.56 11.15 9.48
C PRO A 30 8.52 12.26 9.32
N GLU A 31 8.47 12.91 8.15
CA GLU A 31 7.52 13.97 7.86
C GLU A 31 6.12 13.45 7.47
N ALA A 32 5.96 12.14 7.27
CA ALA A 32 4.66 11.57 6.95
C ALA A 32 3.71 11.70 8.13
N ARG A 33 2.47 12.11 7.89
CA ARG A 33 1.44 12.30 8.93
C ARG A 33 1.17 11.02 9.74
N SER A 34 1.38 9.85 9.14
CA SER A 34 1.23 8.56 9.79
C SER A 34 2.50 8.07 10.49
N PHE A 35 3.58 8.85 10.47
CA PHE A 35 4.83 8.46 11.10
C PHE A 35 4.71 8.45 12.63
N ASN A 36 5.31 7.45 13.24
CA ASN A 36 5.46 7.32 14.69
C ASN A 36 6.81 6.66 14.96
N ASP A 37 7.54 7.16 15.93
CA ASP A 37 8.86 6.63 16.31
C ASP A 37 8.82 5.15 16.70
N ASP A 38 7.71 4.66 17.23
CA ASP A 38 7.53 3.25 17.58
C ASP A 38 7.47 2.33 16.34
N MET A 39 7.20 2.88 15.16
CA MET A 39 7.09 2.08 13.93
C MET A 39 8.45 1.73 13.33
N ILE A 40 9.54 2.33 13.75
CA ILE A 40 10.85 2.17 13.14
C ILE A 40 11.77 1.23 13.91
N MET A 41 12.78 0.69 13.23
CA MET A 41 13.77 -0.21 13.83
C MET A 41 14.72 0.48 14.79
N GLY A 42 14.81 1.80 14.71
CA GLY A 42 15.65 2.66 15.53
C GLY A 42 15.97 3.95 14.81
N PRO A 43 16.24 5.03 15.56
CA PRO A 43 16.40 6.37 14.99
C PRO A 43 17.62 6.48 14.04
N GLN A 44 18.60 5.60 14.22
CA GLN A 44 19.83 5.58 13.41
C GLN A 44 19.73 4.70 12.17
N GLN A 45 18.72 3.85 12.06
CA GLN A 45 18.57 2.96 10.92
C GLN A 45 17.85 3.68 9.79
N GLY A 46 18.64 4.29 8.90
CA GLY A 46 18.16 4.85 7.65
C GLY A 46 17.59 3.77 6.73
N GLY A 47 16.67 4.14 5.89
CA GLY A 47 16.17 3.33 4.80
C GLY A 47 17.11 3.36 3.60
N TRP A 48 16.56 3.44 2.42
CA TRP A 48 17.32 3.49 1.18
C TRP A 48 18.24 4.72 1.13
N GLY A 49 19.53 4.50 0.97
CA GLY A 49 20.57 5.52 1.17
C GLY A 49 20.51 6.75 0.25
N TRP A 50 19.80 6.70 -0.85
CA TRP A 50 19.62 7.82 -1.77
C TRP A 50 18.33 8.63 -1.54
N LEU A 51 17.46 8.15 -0.68
CA LEU A 51 16.23 8.83 -0.26
C LEU A 51 16.38 9.58 1.06
N ASP A 52 17.58 9.77 1.51
CA ASP A 52 18.08 10.61 2.61
C ASP A 52 17.41 10.48 3.99
N GLN A 53 16.11 10.45 4.09
CA GLN A 53 15.40 10.63 5.37
C GLN A 53 14.46 9.49 5.73
N SER A 54 14.31 8.49 4.90
CA SER A 54 13.48 7.34 5.20
C SER A 54 14.02 6.53 6.38
N ARG A 55 13.14 5.86 7.08
CA ARG A 55 13.45 4.96 8.19
C ARG A 55 12.85 3.59 7.94
N VAL A 56 13.60 2.56 8.26
CA VAL A 56 13.13 1.17 8.09
C VAL A 56 12.05 0.85 9.13
N ILE A 57 10.93 0.33 8.68
CA ILE A 57 9.81 -0.06 9.52
C ILE A 57 10.14 -1.34 10.29
N ASN A 58 9.79 -1.36 11.56
CA ASN A 58 9.87 -2.54 12.40
C ASN A 58 8.73 -3.51 12.04
N LYS A 59 9.08 -4.60 11.38
CA LYS A 59 8.11 -5.59 10.90
C LYS A 59 7.29 -6.23 12.03
N ILE A 60 7.90 -6.47 13.18
CA ILE A 60 7.21 -7.09 14.32
C ILE A 60 6.16 -6.11 14.87
N TRP A 61 6.52 -4.86 14.98
CA TRP A 61 5.59 -3.81 15.39
C TRP A 61 4.46 -3.63 14.37
N ASP A 62 4.79 -3.60 13.08
CA ASP A 62 3.81 -3.48 11.99
C ASP A 62 2.80 -4.64 11.99
N LEU A 63 3.28 -5.87 12.17
CA LEU A 63 2.42 -7.04 12.28
C LEU A 63 1.53 -7.00 13.53
N GLY A 64 2.10 -6.63 14.68
CA GLY A 64 1.35 -6.59 15.95
C GLY A 64 0.30 -5.48 16.03
N THR A 65 0.55 -4.35 15.39
CA THR A 65 -0.32 -3.17 15.40
C THR A 65 -1.19 -3.03 14.15
N GLN A 66 -0.94 -3.83 13.13
CA GLN A 66 -1.55 -3.70 11.80
C GLN A 66 -1.34 -2.30 11.17
N ALA A 67 -0.23 -1.65 11.50
CA ALA A 67 0.01 -0.25 11.11
C ALA A 67 0.03 -0.07 9.59
N ARG A 68 0.60 -1.02 8.85
CA ARG A 68 0.61 -1.01 7.38
C ARG A 68 -0.80 -1.07 6.82
N TYR A 69 -1.62 -1.98 7.29
CA TYR A 69 -3.01 -2.09 6.85
C TYR A 69 -3.81 -0.84 7.19
N LYS A 70 -3.58 -0.26 8.37
CA LYS A 70 -4.17 1.03 8.76
C LYS A 70 -3.80 2.14 7.77
N ARG A 71 -2.55 2.19 7.31
CA ARG A 71 -2.13 3.17 6.29
C ARG A 71 -2.83 2.97 4.96
N PHE A 72 -3.02 1.73 4.51
CA PHE A 72 -3.80 1.44 3.30
C PHE A 72 -5.27 1.82 3.46
N ALA A 73 -5.88 1.52 4.60
CA ALA A 73 -7.25 1.92 4.89
C ALA A 73 -7.42 3.46 4.92
N GLN A 74 -6.43 4.18 5.45
CA GLN A 74 -6.41 5.65 5.40
C GLN A 74 -6.35 6.17 3.98
N LEU A 75 -5.51 5.57 3.15
CA LEU A 75 -5.42 5.94 1.75
C LEU A 75 -6.75 5.71 1.04
N PHE A 76 -7.39 4.56 1.30
CA PHE A 76 -8.72 4.24 0.79
C PHE A 76 -9.76 5.28 1.23
N ASP A 77 -9.77 5.64 2.52
CA ASP A 77 -10.67 6.66 3.06
C ASP A 77 -10.53 8.00 2.34
N ARG A 78 -9.28 8.41 2.07
CA ARG A 78 -9.03 9.67 1.37
C ARG A 78 -9.46 9.64 -0.09
N ILE A 79 -9.17 8.55 -0.80
CA ILE A 79 -9.55 8.41 -2.21
C ILE A 79 -11.08 8.35 -2.36
N ASN A 80 -11.74 7.58 -1.52
CA ASN A 80 -13.16 7.25 -1.67
C ASN A 80 -14.10 8.05 -0.77
N ASN A 81 -13.57 9.02 -0.01
CA ASN A 81 -14.34 9.80 0.94
C ASN A 81 -15.15 8.93 1.92
N THR A 82 -14.50 7.90 2.44
CA THR A 82 -15.01 6.99 3.47
C THR A 82 -14.37 7.28 4.82
N ASN A 83 -14.78 6.57 5.85
CA ASN A 83 -14.26 6.75 7.21
C ASN A 83 -14.06 5.39 7.90
N LEU A 84 -13.24 4.53 7.30
CA LEU A 84 -12.92 3.20 7.85
C LEU A 84 -12.02 3.28 9.10
N LEU A 85 -11.27 4.35 9.22
CA LEU A 85 -10.26 4.51 10.26
C LEU A 85 -10.37 5.77 11.11
N SER A 86 -11.31 6.66 10.82
CA SER A 86 -11.53 7.89 11.58
C SER A 86 -10.24 8.66 11.88
N LEU A 87 -9.43 8.93 10.85
CA LEU A 87 -8.24 9.76 10.99
C LEU A 87 -8.61 11.24 10.99
N ASP A 88 -8.13 11.98 11.99
CA ASP A 88 -8.12 13.44 11.93
C ASP A 88 -6.98 13.92 11.00
N TRP A 89 -7.32 14.16 9.75
CA TRP A 89 -6.36 14.53 8.72
C TRP A 89 -5.71 15.90 8.94
N ASP A 90 -6.39 16.79 9.66
CA ASP A 90 -5.85 18.13 9.94
C ASP A 90 -4.77 18.07 11.01
N LYS A 91 -4.94 17.19 11.98
CA LYS A 91 -3.96 16.96 13.03
C LYS A 91 -2.95 15.86 12.71
N GLY A 92 -3.26 15.02 11.73
CA GLY A 92 -2.45 13.85 11.44
C GLY A 92 -2.53 12.75 12.50
N GLU A 93 -3.51 12.82 13.38
CA GLU A 93 -3.71 11.90 14.50
C GLU A 93 -4.83 10.91 14.19
N TYR A 94 -4.66 9.68 14.67
CA TYR A 94 -5.75 8.71 14.67
C TYR A 94 -6.78 9.10 15.72
N VAL A 95 -7.99 9.39 15.29
CA VAL A 95 -9.12 9.41 16.19
C VAL A 95 -9.47 7.94 16.48
N LYS A 96 -8.88 7.40 17.53
CA LYS A 96 -9.25 6.06 18.00
C LYS A 96 -10.72 6.08 18.38
N ASP A 97 -11.49 5.12 17.85
CA ASP A 97 -12.69 4.73 18.59
C ASP A 97 -12.23 4.29 19.99
N SER A 98 -13.14 4.27 20.93
CA SER A 98 -12.85 3.91 22.33
C SER A 98 -12.20 2.52 22.51
N GLN A 99 -12.02 1.76 21.42
CA GLN A 99 -11.45 0.41 21.40
C GLN A 99 -10.27 0.23 20.45
N GLY A 100 -9.96 1.22 19.62
CA GLY A 100 -8.85 1.17 18.66
C GLY A 100 -9.02 0.11 17.56
N THR A 101 -10.26 -0.26 17.27
CA THR A 101 -10.60 -1.34 16.35
C THR A 101 -10.65 -0.82 14.91
N LEU A 102 -10.10 -1.59 13.99
CA LEU A 102 -10.31 -1.40 12.55
C LEU A 102 -11.76 -1.70 12.18
N ALA A 103 -12.20 -1.15 11.05
CA ALA A 103 -13.45 -1.55 10.44
C ALA A 103 -13.50 -3.08 10.26
N SER A 104 -14.67 -3.66 10.44
CA SER A 104 -14.87 -5.07 10.19
C SER A 104 -14.73 -5.40 8.70
N ALA A 105 -14.46 -6.65 8.36
CA ALA A 105 -14.40 -7.10 6.98
C ALA A 105 -15.68 -6.78 6.18
N ASP A 106 -16.84 -6.86 6.84
CA ASP A 106 -18.13 -6.53 6.21
C ASP A 106 -18.26 -5.03 5.91
N GLU A 107 -17.80 -4.16 6.82
CA GLU A 107 -17.79 -2.70 6.60
C GLU A 107 -16.83 -2.31 5.48
N ILE A 108 -15.65 -2.94 5.43
CA ILE A 108 -14.69 -2.75 4.35
C ILE A 108 -15.29 -3.21 3.02
N ALA A 109 -15.86 -4.41 2.96
CA ALA A 109 -16.49 -4.93 1.75
C ALA A 109 -17.64 -4.04 1.26
N ALA A 110 -18.46 -3.51 2.17
CA ALA A 110 -19.52 -2.58 1.84
C ALA A 110 -18.98 -1.26 1.28
N ALA A 111 -17.91 -0.72 1.87
CA ALA A 111 -17.26 0.50 1.39
C ALA A 111 -16.62 0.32 0.01
N VAL A 112 -15.92 -0.80 -0.22
CA VAL A 112 -15.32 -1.15 -1.52
C VAL A 112 -16.40 -1.28 -2.59
N LYS A 113 -17.51 -1.96 -2.28
CA LYS A 113 -18.64 -2.09 -3.20
C LYS A 113 -19.26 -0.73 -3.54
N LYS A 114 -19.36 0.16 -2.56
CA LYS A 114 -19.89 1.51 -2.76
C LYS A 114 -18.95 2.37 -3.60
N ALA A 115 -17.65 2.26 -3.38
CA ALA A 115 -16.64 2.97 -4.15
C ALA A 115 -16.70 2.59 -5.65
N GLY A 116 -16.82 1.30 -5.96
CA GLY A 116 -16.99 0.85 -7.33
C GLY A 116 -15.91 1.36 -8.27
N ALA A 117 -16.32 1.97 -9.38
CA ALA A 117 -15.43 2.54 -10.40
C ALA A 117 -14.72 3.83 -9.95
N ASP A 118 -15.16 4.47 -8.86
CA ASP A 118 -14.50 5.67 -8.33
C ASP A 118 -13.23 5.32 -7.53
N ASN A 119 -13.03 4.02 -7.25
CA ASN A 119 -11.85 3.53 -6.55
C ASN A 119 -10.62 3.52 -7.47
N MET A 120 -9.45 3.60 -6.88
CA MET A 120 -8.18 3.34 -7.55
C MET A 120 -8.08 1.85 -7.96
N ASP A 121 -7.30 1.54 -8.98
CA ASP A 121 -7.29 0.19 -9.57
C ASP A 121 -6.22 -0.72 -8.96
N PHE A 122 -5.05 -0.18 -8.65
CA PHE A 122 -3.94 -1.00 -8.16
C PHE A 122 -2.97 -0.25 -7.24
N ILE A 123 -2.18 -1.01 -6.49
CA ILE A 123 -0.97 -0.54 -5.82
C ILE A 123 0.24 -1.25 -6.42
N TYR A 124 1.22 -0.47 -6.84
CA TYR A 124 2.57 -0.96 -7.14
C TYR A 124 3.44 -0.82 -5.90
N LEU A 125 3.87 -1.96 -5.37
CA LEU A 125 4.67 -2.04 -4.17
C LEU A 125 6.14 -2.12 -4.53
N ASP A 126 6.85 -1.04 -4.26
CA ASP A 126 8.28 -0.89 -4.53
C ASP A 126 9.14 -1.48 -3.40
N VAL A 127 10.33 -1.94 -3.75
CA VAL A 127 11.35 -2.43 -2.80
C VAL A 127 10.80 -3.49 -1.83
N TRP A 128 9.97 -4.41 -2.34
CA TRP A 128 9.39 -5.46 -1.51
C TRP A 128 10.17 -6.77 -1.67
N TYR A 129 10.98 -7.11 -0.66
CA TYR A 129 11.87 -8.28 -0.66
C TYR A 129 11.48 -9.29 0.42
N GLN A 130 10.20 -9.46 0.66
CA GLN A 130 9.73 -10.32 1.74
C GLN A 130 9.46 -11.73 1.26
N ASN A 131 9.36 -12.67 2.22
CA ASN A 131 9.01 -14.06 1.94
C ASN A 131 7.54 -14.20 1.51
N ALA A 132 7.18 -15.39 1.01
CA ALA A 132 5.86 -15.70 0.49
C ALA A 132 4.72 -15.34 1.45
N TRP A 133 4.89 -15.66 2.73
CA TRP A 133 3.86 -15.42 3.73
C TRP A 133 3.57 -13.92 3.94
N GLU A 134 4.63 -13.13 4.08
CA GLU A 134 4.49 -11.67 4.25
C GLU A 134 3.94 -11.01 2.99
N THR A 135 4.37 -11.48 1.82
CA THR A 135 3.88 -10.99 0.53
C THR A 135 2.42 -11.33 0.33
N ARG A 136 2.01 -12.56 0.59
CA ARG A 136 0.62 -12.95 0.51
C ARG A 136 -0.26 -12.12 1.43
N ARG A 137 0.18 -11.88 2.65
CA ARG A 137 -0.56 -11.06 3.61
C ARG A 137 -0.75 -9.62 3.11
N ILE A 138 0.30 -8.98 2.59
CA ILE A 138 0.15 -7.62 2.07
C ILE A 138 -0.74 -7.59 0.82
N ALA A 139 -0.66 -8.59 -0.04
CA ALA A 139 -1.55 -8.72 -1.18
C ALA A 139 -3.02 -8.85 -0.75
N GLU A 140 -3.30 -9.67 0.25
CA GLU A 140 -4.65 -9.81 0.83
C GLU A 140 -5.16 -8.49 1.43
N GLU A 141 -4.32 -7.75 2.14
CA GLU A 141 -4.64 -6.42 2.67
C GLU A 141 -4.99 -5.43 1.56
N ILE A 142 -4.19 -5.38 0.49
CA ILE A 142 -4.42 -4.52 -0.67
C ILE A 142 -5.69 -4.93 -1.41
N ASN A 143 -5.85 -6.21 -1.70
CA ASN A 143 -7.01 -6.73 -2.42
C ASN A 143 -8.32 -6.53 -1.65
N SER A 144 -8.28 -6.57 -0.31
CA SER A 144 -9.47 -6.32 0.52
C SER A 144 -10.04 -4.91 0.35
N LEU A 145 -9.21 -3.96 -0.09
CA LEU A 145 -9.60 -2.58 -0.39
C LEU A 145 -10.01 -2.37 -1.87
N GLY A 146 -10.16 -3.44 -2.62
CA GLY A 146 -10.57 -3.41 -4.02
C GLY A 146 -9.44 -3.10 -5.00
N TRP A 147 -8.20 -3.07 -4.55
CA TRP A 147 -7.04 -2.80 -5.37
C TRP A 147 -6.32 -4.07 -5.78
N ARG A 148 -5.76 -4.09 -6.98
CA ARG A 148 -4.85 -5.17 -7.39
C ARG A 148 -3.46 -4.91 -6.84
N PHE A 149 -2.76 -5.98 -6.55
CA PHE A 149 -1.38 -5.94 -6.09
C PHE A 149 -0.42 -6.08 -7.27
N SER A 150 0.58 -5.22 -7.31
CA SER A 150 1.72 -5.30 -8.23
C SER A 150 3.00 -5.03 -7.46
N THR A 151 4.11 -5.55 -7.93
CA THR A 151 5.39 -5.39 -7.23
C THR A 151 6.56 -5.27 -8.18
N GLU A 152 7.66 -4.73 -7.67
CA GLU A 152 8.93 -4.63 -8.38
C GLU A 152 9.53 -6.01 -8.64
N PHE A 153 9.52 -6.90 -7.65
CA PHE A 153 10.13 -8.21 -7.73
C PHE A 153 9.08 -9.33 -7.62
N PRO A 154 9.08 -10.29 -8.55
CA PRO A 154 8.11 -11.38 -8.52
C PRO A 154 8.36 -12.34 -7.36
N TYR A 155 9.58 -12.74 -7.10
CA TYR A 155 9.94 -13.72 -6.07
C TYR A 155 8.79 -14.63 -5.62
N GLU A 156 8.61 -14.76 -4.30
CA GLU A 156 7.55 -15.59 -3.72
C GLU A 156 6.15 -14.94 -3.77
N GLY A 157 6.07 -13.68 -4.22
CA GLY A 157 4.81 -12.95 -4.44
C GLY A 157 4.23 -13.06 -5.84
N GLU A 158 4.84 -13.87 -6.68
CA GLU A 158 4.45 -14.06 -8.09
C GLU A 158 2.97 -14.41 -8.26
N TYR A 159 2.46 -15.32 -7.45
CA TYR A 159 1.08 -15.79 -7.55
C TYR A 159 0.03 -14.82 -7.02
N ASP A 160 0.46 -13.83 -6.25
CA ASP A 160 -0.41 -12.84 -5.63
C ASP A 160 -0.38 -11.49 -6.38
N SER A 161 0.59 -11.30 -7.29
CA SER A 161 0.75 -10.08 -8.06
C SER A 161 0.09 -10.15 -9.43
N THR A 162 -0.53 -9.06 -9.85
CA THR A 162 -1.10 -8.95 -11.19
C THR A 162 -0.01 -8.79 -12.25
N TRP A 163 1.06 -8.05 -11.91
CA TRP A 163 2.24 -7.89 -12.75
C TRP A 163 3.47 -7.54 -11.90
N SER A 164 4.65 -7.74 -12.48
CA SER A 164 5.93 -7.43 -11.86
C SER A 164 6.87 -6.69 -12.83
N HIS A 165 7.48 -5.63 -12.33
CA HIS A 165 8.39 -4.79 -13.11
C HIS A 165 9.67 -5.54 -13.52
N TRP A 166 10.24 -6.32 -12.62
CA TRP A 166 11.53 -6.96 -12.81
C TRP A 166 11.44 -8.38 -13.41
N ALA A 167 10.32 -8.72 -14.03
CA ALA A 167 10.17 -9.96 -14.79
C ALA A 167 10.87 -9.96 -16.15
N THR A 168 11.79 -9.00 -16.39
CA THR A 168 12.52 -8.82 -17.64
C THR A 168 14.01 -9.02 -17.45
N GLU A 169 14.73 -9.29 -18.53
CA GLU A 169 16.19 -9.32 -18.52
C GLU A 169 16.76 -7.92 -18.28
N GLY A 170 17.85 -7.87 -17.55
CA GLY A 170 18.58 -6.66 -17.31
C GLY A 170 19.35 -6.67 -16.00
N PRO A 171 20.03 -5.59 -15.65
CA PRO A 171 20.84 -5.55 -14.43
C PRO A 171 20.00 -5.67 -13.15
N TYR A 172 18.71 -5.48 -13.24
CA TYR A 172 17.81 -5.45 -12.10
C TYR A 172 16.88 -6.66 -12.01
N GLY A 173 16.64 -7.36 -13.08
CA GLY A 173 15.87 -8.59 -13.10
C GLY A 173 16.66 -9.67 -13.79
N GLY A 174 16.84 -10.78 -13.18
CA GLY A 174 17.50 -11.91 -13.83
C GLY A 174 16.62 -12.49 -14.93
N SER A 175 17.26 -13.14 -15.92
CA SER A 175 16.57 -13.92 -16.95
C SER A 175 15.69 -15.02 -16.36
N ALA A 176 15.97 -15.45 -15.15
CA ALA A 176 15.23 -16.50 -14.45
C ALA A 176 13.78 -16.09 -14.07
N THR A 177 13.52 -14.78 -13.96
CA THR A 177 12.18 -14.27 -13.62
C THR A 177 11.41 -13.74 -14.82
N LYS A 178 12.05 -13.70 -15.99
CA LYS A 178 11.45 -13.20 -17.21
C LYS A 178 10.24 -14.03 -17.62
N GLY A 179 9.12 -13.38 -17.75
CA GLY A 179 7.88 -14.00 -18.20
C GLY A 179 7.11 -14.77 -17.13
N LEU A 180 7.52 -14.76 -15.88
CA LEU A 180 6.79 -15.42 -14.81
C LEU A 180 5.46 -14.73 -14.50
N ASN A 181 5.42 -13.41 -14.64
CA ASN A 181 4.22 -12.59 -14.43
C ASN A 181 3.92 -11.73 -15.68
N SER A 182 4.05 -12.30 -16.85
CA SER A 182 4.00 -11.55 -18.11
C SER A 182 2.61 -11.42 -18.73
N ASP A 183 1.57 -11.83 -18.06
CA ASP A 183 0.20 -11.80 -18.60
C ASP A 183 -0.68 -10.74 -17.96
#